data_26536c077d2a0756ffc8e9d0859ef695
#
_entry.id   26536c077d2a0756ffc8e9d0859ef695
#
_cell.length_a   1.000
_cell.length_b   1.000
_cell.length_c   1.000
_cell.angle_alpha   90.00
_cell.angle_beta   90.00
_cell.angle_gamma   90.00
#
_symmetry.space_group_name_H-M   'P 1'
#
loop_
_entity.id
_entity.type
_entity.pdbx_description
1 polymer ?
#
loop_
_entity_poly.entity_id
_entity_poly.type
_entity_poly.pdbx_seq_one_letter_code
_entity_poly.pdbx_strand_id
1 'polypeptide(L)'
;MPPRQTAHDFDQELLILFDAYVHGGIDRRGFLDRAQKFATASLSAAGILAALSPNFALGQQIPKDDARLKTATVDVPSPAGSGNIKGYLCRPAAAAADAKLPTILVVHENRGLNPHIEDIARRLALDGYMAFAPDALTALGGYPGDEDKARTAFAQLDQAKIREDFLASAQWLQARADSNGKMGTVGFCYGGGMAHFLSTRLPGLQAAVPFYGNHPPAADAVKVKAPLLIHFAGVDERINAAWPSYEAALKAAGAHYTELSY
;
A
#
# COMPACT_ATOMS: atom_id res chain seq x y z
N MET A 1 -21.95 -0.34 21.05
CA MET A 1 -21.49 -0.76 19.72
C MET A 1 -21.53 -2.28 19.69
N PRO A 2 -21.99 -2.91 18.61
CA PRO A 2 -21.83 -4.36 18.49
C PRO A 2 -20.34 -4.73 18.60
N PRO A 3 -20.00 -5.92 19.14
CA PRO A 3 -18.63 -6.35 19.22
C PRO A 3 -17.99 -6.37 17.82
N ARG A 4 -16.73 -5.94 17.72
CA ARG A 4 -16.00 -5.93 16.46
C ARG A 4 -15.76 -7.38 16.04
N GLN A 5 -16.25 -7.76 14.86
CA GLN A 5 -15.97 -9.06 14.28
C GLN A 5 -14.49 -9.16 13.89
N THR A 6 -13.93 -10.34 14.10
CA THR A 6 -12.54 -10.70 13.76
C THR A 6 -12.55 -11.80 12.69
N ALA A 7 -11.41 -12.13 12.13
CA ALA A 7 -11.30 -13.23 11.16
C ALA A 7 -11.80 -14.57 11.73
N HIS A 8 -11.67 -14.79 13.04
CA HIS A 8 -12.15 -16.01 13.71
C HIS A 8 -13.67 -16.16 13.75
N ASP A 9 -14.42 -15.09 13.50
CA ASP A 9 -15.88 -15.10 13.48
C ASP A 9 -16.46 -15.52 12.12
N PHE A 10 -15.59 -15.77 11.11
CA PHE A 10 -15.96 -16.15 9.77
C PHE A 10 -15.42 -17.54 9.39
N ASP A 11 -16.15 -18.23 8.53
CA ASP A 11 -15.70 -19.49 7.95
C ASP A 11 -14.42 -19.30 7.12
N GLN A 12 -13.45 -20.21 7.25
CA GLN A 12 -12.16 -20.11 6.57
C GLN A 12 -12.32 -20.08 5.04
N GLU A 13 -13.25 -20.87 4.49
CA GLU A 13 -13.52 -20.89 3.05
C GLU A 13 -14.09 -19.54 2.58
N LEU A 14 -14.90 -18.89 3.42
CA LEU A 14 -15.42 -17.55 3.14
C LEU A 14 -14.30 -16.50 3.14
N LEU A 15 -13.33 -16.61 4.05
CA LEU A 15 -12.17 -15.71 4.07
C LEU A 15 -11.29 -15.88 2.82
N ILE A 16 -11.06 -17.13 2.37
CA ILE A 16 -10.36 -17.42 1.12
C ILE A 16 -11.11 -16.84 -0.08
N LEU A 17 -12.43 -16.96 -0.09
CA LEU A 17 -13.28 -16.39 -1.14
C LEU A 17 -13.20 -14.86 -1.16
N PHE A 18 -13.19 -14.24 0.02
CA PHE A 18 -13.03 -12.78 0.15
C PHE A 18 -11.63 -12.33 -0.29
N ASP A 19 -10.58 -13.07 0.06
CA ASP A 19 -9.22 -12.82 -0.41
C ASP A 19 -9.15 -12.82 -1.95
N ALA A 20 -9.71 -13.85 -2.60
CA ALA A 20 -9.78 -13.91 -4.05
C ALA A 20 -10.52 -12.71 -4.67
N TYR A 21 -11.57 -12.22 -4.00
CA TYR A 21 -12.31 -11.03 -4.43
C TYR A 21 -11.48 -9.74 -4.27
N VAL A 22 -10.85 -9.51 -3.13
CA VAL A 22 -10.08 -8.26 -2.90
C VAL A 22 -8.83 -8.18 -3.77
N HIS A 23 -8.26 -9.32 -4.16
CA HIS A 23 -7.10 -9.39 -5.04
C HIS A 23 -7.47 -9.46 -6.54
N GLY A 24 -8.76 -9.47 -6.87
CA GLY A 24 -9.23 -9.43 -8.26
C GLY A 24 -9.25 -10.79 -8.97
N GLY A 25 -9.05 -11.89 -8.24
CA GLY A 25 -9.19 -13.25 -8.76
C GLY A 25 -10.64 -13.61 -9.14
N ILE A 26 -11.60 -12.95 -8.51
CA ILE A 26 -13.03 -12.99 -8.86
C ILE A 26 -13.62 -11.59 -8.78
N ASP A 27 -14.67 -11.33 -9.54
CA ASP A 27 -15.43 -10.09 -9.46
C ASP A 27 -16.47 -10.11 -8.32
N ARG A 28 -17.14 -8.98 -8.09
CA ARG A 28 -18.18 -8.86 -7.06
C ARG A 28 -19.31 -9.88 -7.27
N ARG A 29 -19.72 -10.13 -8.51
CA ARG A 29 -20.78 -11.07 -8.82
C ARG A 29 -20.35 -12.50 -8.45
N GLY A 30 -19.15 -12.89 -8.87
CA GLY A 30 -18.58 -14.20 -8.55
C GLY A 30 -18.39 -14.42 -7.05
N PHE A 31 -18.06 -13.37 -6.29
CA PHE A 31 -18.08 -13.44 -4.83
C PHE A 31 -19.48 -13.68 -4.29
N LEU A 32 -20.46 -12.84 -4.67
CA LEU A 32 -21.84 -12.95 -4.17
C LEU A 32 -22.46 -14.31 -4.49
N ASP A 33 -22.26 -14.82 -5.71
CA ASP A 33 -22.78 -16.13 -6.12
C ASP A 33 -22.21 -17.27 -5.27
N ARG A 34 -20.91 -17.25 -5.00
CA ARG A 34 -20.24 -18.28 -4.18
C ARG A 34 -20.50 -18.13 -2.68
N ALA A 35 -20.68 -16.90 -2.20
CA ALA A 35 -20.98 -16.61 -0.79
C ALA A 35 -22.42 -16.99 -0.41
N GLN A 36 -23.32 -17.30 -1.37
CA GLN A 36 -24.69 -17.74 -1.10
C GLN A 36 -24.75 -18.95 -0.16
N LYS A 37 -23.81 -19.88 -0.24
CA LYS A 37 -23.78 -21.08 0.61
C LYS A 37 -23.54 -20.78 2.09
N PHE A 38 -23.01 -19.59 2.42
CA PHE A 38 -22.79 -19.11 3.79
C PHE A 38 -23.93 -18.19 4.27
N ALA A 39 -24.89 -17.88 3.40
CA ALA A 39 -26.03 -17.04 3.76
C ALA A 39 -26.95 -17.77 4.76
N THR A 40 -27.51 -17.00 5.68
CA THR A 40 -28.50 -17.46 6.65
C THR A 40 -29.79 -16.65 6.49
N ALA A 41 -30.85 -17.01 7.25
CA ALA A 41 -32.10 -16.26 7.25
C ALA A 41 -31.92 -14.78 7.65
N SER A 42 -30.86 -14.47 8.43
CA SER A 42 -30.56 -13.13 8.93
C SER A 42 -29.41 -12.41 8.22
N LEU A 43 -28.62 -13.12 7.38
CA LEU A 43 -27.42 -12.57 6.75
C LEU A 43 -27.31 -13.03 5.30
N SER A 44 -27.60 -12.15 4.36
CA SER A 44 -27.46 -12.39 2.92
C SER A 44 -25.98 -12.39 2.46
N ALA A 45 -25.69 -12.92 1.27
CA ALA A 45 -24.35 -12.81 0.68
C ALA A 45 -23.85 -11.37 0.56
N ALA A 46 -24.73 -10.40 0.27
CA ALA A 46 -24.40 -8.99 0.26
C ALA A 46 -24.11 -8.46 1.68
N GLY A 47 -24.83 -8.93 2.68
CA GLY A 47 -24.56 -8.64 4.10
C GLY A 47 -23.24 -9.19 4.58
N ILE A 48 -22.88 -10.41 4.14
CA ILE A 48 -21.56 -11.03 4.38
C ILE A 48 -20.45 -10.15 3.77
N LEU A 49 -20.61 -9.74 2.51
CA LEU A 49 -19.63 -8.87 1.86
C LEU A 49 -19.47 -7.54 2.63
N ALA A 50 -20.57 -6.94 3.06
CA ALA A 50 -20.53 -5.71 3.85
C ALA A 50 -19.83 -5.91 5.21
N ALA A 51 -20.04 -7.05 5.87
CA ALA A 51 -19.40 -7.39 7.14
C ALA A 51 -17.89 -7.62 7.00
N LEU A 52 -17.45 -8.22 5.89
CA LEU A 52 -16.04 -8.45 5.60
C LEU A 52 -15.33 -7.20 5.06
N SER A 53 -16.08 -6.26 4.46
CA SER A 53 -15.49 -5.07 3.85
C SER A 53 -15.03 -4.07 4.92
N PRO A 54 -13.80 -3.57 4.86
CA PRO A 54 -13.30 -2.59 5.83
C PRO A 54 -14.06 -1.27 5.69
N ASN A 55 -14.45 -0.70 6.82
CA ASN A 55 -14.98 0.67 6.88
C ASN A 55 -13.83 1.63 7.16
N PHE A 56 -13.19 2.13 6.11
CA PHE A 56 -12.04 3.03 6.22
C PHE A 56 -12.37 4.36 6.92
N ALA A 57 -13.61 4.83 6.83
CA ALA A 57 -14.02 6.05 7.52
C ALA A 57 -14.03 5.86 9.05
N LEU A 58 -14.46 4.70 9.53
CA LEU A 58 -14.40 4.35 10.96
C LEU A 58 -12.98 3.97 11.40
N GLY A 59 -12.13 3.55 10.49
CA GLY A 59 -10.72 3.21 10.74
C GLY A 59 -9.79 4.42 10.79
N GLN A 60 -10.25 5.59 10.39
CA GLN A 60 -9.45 6.82 10.40
C GLN A 60 -9.06 7.18 11.85
N GLN A 61 -7.75 7.33 12.09
CA GLN A 61 -7.21 7.67 13.41
C GLN A 61 -6.85 9.15 13.52
N ILE A 62 -6.40 9.77 12.42
CA ILE A 62 -5.99 11.17 12.39
C ILE A 62 -6.93 11.93 11.45
N PRO A 63 -7.64 12.96 11.95
CA PRO A 63 -8.51 13.81 11.13
C PRO A 63 -7.75 14.46 9.95
N LYS A 64 -8.47 14.73 8.85
CA LYS A 64 -7.88 15.39 7.67
C LYS A 64 -7.44 16.83 7.96
N ASP A 65 -8.11 17.48 8.89
CA ASP A 65 -7.90 18.86 9.33
C ASP A 65 -7.14 18.97 10.65
N ASP A 66 -6.39 17.93 11.04
CA ASP A 66 -5.57 17.96 12.26
C ASP A 66 -4.55 19.11 12.21
N ALA A 67 -4.70 20.06 13.14
CA ALA A 67 -3.89 21.29 13.19
C ALA A 67 -2.37 21.03 13.40
N ARG A 68 -1.99 19.84 13.83
CA ARG A 68 -0.58 19.43 13.99
C ARG A 68 0.10 19.12 12.65
N LEU A 69 -0.66 19.10 11.55
CA LEU A 69 -0.20 18.67 10.23
C LEU A 69 -0.37 19.79 9.20
N LYS A 70 0.53 19.82 8.22
CA LYS A 70 0.37 20.53 6.95
C LYS A 70 0.22 19.51 5.84
N THR A 71 -0.87 19.61 5.09
CA THR A 71 -1.20 18.67 4.02
C THR A 71 -1.40 19.41 2.69
N ALA A 72 -1.07 18.77 1.59
CA ALA A 72 -1.31 19.29 0.25
C ALA A 72 -1.47 18.15 -0.75
N THR A 73 -2.29 18.36 -1.76
CA THR A 73 -2.20 17.55 -2.98
C THR A 73 -1.15 18.18 -3.89
N VAL A 74 -0.22 17.37 -4.36
CA VAL A 74 0.88 17.84 -5.23
C VAL A 74 0.94 17.01 -6.50
N ASP A 75 1.42 17.63 -7.57
CA ASP A 75 1.66 16.98 -8.86
C ASP A 75 3.16 16.72 -9.01
N VAL A 76 3.50 15.50 -9.40
CA VAL A 76 4.89 15.07 -9.63
C VAL A 76 5.06 14.69 -11.09
N PRO A 77 5.98 15.32 -11.83
CA PRO A 77 6.30 14.92 -13.19
C PRO A 77 6.82 13.47 -13.25
N SER A 78 6.27 12.68 -14.16
CA SER A 78 6.67 11.31 -14.43
C SER A 78 6.76 11.04 -15.94
N PRO A 79 7.75 11.58 -16.61
CA PRO A 79 7.84 11.51 -18.08
C PRO A 79 8.07 10.10 -18.63
N ALA A 80 8.67 9.20 -17.83
CA ALA A 80 8.82 7.78 -18.18
C ALA A 80 7.60 6.94 -17.83
N GLY A 81 6.69 7.47 -17.01
CA GLY A 81 5.46 6.83 -16.58
C GLY A 81 4.24 7.40 -17.30
N SER A 82 3.27 7.87 -16.52
CA SER A 82 1.98 8.40 -17.02
C SER A 82 2.03 9.91 -17.37
N GLY A 83 3.22 10.52 -17.40
CA GLY A 83 3.45 11.94 -17.63
C GLY A 83 3.38 12.76 -16.35
N ASN A 84 2.42 12.51 -15.49
CA ASN A 84 2.24 13.19 -14.22
C ASN A 84 1.53 12.26 -13.22
N ILE A 85 1.89 12.33 -11.95
CA ILE A 85 1.20 11.63 -10.86
C ILE A 85 0.87 12.61 -9.73
N LYS A 86 -0.37 12.59 -9.27
CA LYS A 86 -0.82 13.34 -8.09
C LYS A 86 -0.62 12.50 -6.84
N GLY A 87 -0.41 13.17 -5.70
CA GLY A 87 -0.35 12.49 -4.42
C GLY A 87 -0.62 13.42 -3.26
N TYR A 88 -0.84 12.80 -2.11
CA TYR A 88 -1.07 13.46 -0.84
C TYR A 88 0.25 13.62 -0.10
N LEU A 89 0.67 14.86 0.10
CA LEU A 89 1.85 15.22 0.89
C LEU A 89 1.41 15.65 2.29
N CYS A 90 2.07 15.12 3.31
CA CYS A 90 1.80 15.44 4.70
C CYS A 90 3.11 15.63 5.47
N ARG A 91 3.18 16.69 6.31
CA ARG A 91 4.34 16.97 7.17
C ARG A 91 3.90 17.57 8.51
N PRO A 92 4.72 17.48 9.57
CA PRO A 92 4.44 18.16 10.85
C PRO A 92 4.28 19.66 10.65
N ALA A 93 3.21 20.26 11.24
CA ALA A 93 3.01 21.71 11.20
C ALA A 93 4.04 22.46 12.06
N ALA A 94 4.50 21.84 13.15
CA ALA A 94 5.48 22.40 14.06
C ALA A 94 6.92 22.38 13.51
N ALA A 95 7.19 21.66 12.42
CA ALA A 95 8.50 21.70 11.80
C ALA A 95 8.80 23.11 11.26
N ALA A 96 9.96 23.65 11.58
CA ALA A 96 10.42 24.95 11.08
C ALA A 96 10.36 25.00 9.54
N ALA A 97 10.23 26.19 8.97
CA ALA A 97 10.07 26.33 7.52
C ALA A 97 11.30 25.82 6.73
N ASP A 98 12.48 25.91 7.34
CA ASP A 98 13.77 25.46 6.82
C ASP A 98 14.17 24.06 7.29
N ALA A 99 13.35 23.41 8.12
CA ALA A 99 13.62 22.07 8.62
C ALA A 99 13.65 21.04 7.49
N LYS A 100 14.75 20.28 7.44
CA LYS A 100 14.89 19.14 6.54
C LYS A 100 14.45 17.87 7.24
N LEU A 101 13.40 17.25 6.74
CA LEU A 101 12.77 16.07 7.34
C LEU A 101 13.21 14.78 6.64
N PRO A 102 13.29 13.66 7.37
CA PRO A 102 13.31 12.36 6.74
C PRO A 102 11.97 12.10 6.03
N THR A 103 12.01 11.36 4.92
CA THR A 103 10.84 11.20 4.06
C THR A 103 10.38 9.75 4.01
N ILE A 104 9.08 9.53 3.82
CA ILE A 104 8.50 8.21 3.59
C ILE A 104 7.56 8.26 2.38
N LEU A 105 7.81 7.39 1.41
CA LEU A 105 6.86 7.11 0.34
C LEU A 105 5.88 6.06 0.82
N VAL A 106 4.58 6.39 0.82
CA VAL A 106 3.50 5.49 1.22
C VAL A 106 2.80 4.96 -0.03
N VAL A 107 2.85 3.66 -0.24
CA VAL A 107 2.30 3.04 -1.44
C VAL A 107 1.01 2.30 -1.12
N HIS A 108 -0.07 2.71 -1.79
CA HIS A 108 -1.42 2.20 -1.61
C HIS A 108 -1.60 0.78 -2.16
N GLU A 109 -2.71 0.14 -1.82
CA GLU A 109 -3.16 -1.13 -2.36
C GLU A 109 -3.66 -0.97 -3.83
N ASN A 110 -4.28 -2.00 -4.39
CA ASN A 110 -4.85 -2.00 -5.75
C ASN A 110 -6.14 -1.16 -5.90
N ARG A 111 -6.25 -0.07 -5.13
CA ARG A 111 -7.44 0.81 -5.11
C ARG A 111 -7.11 2.29 -5.22
N GLY A 112 -5.84 2.64 -5.46
CA GLY A 112 -5.42 4.04 -5.48
C GLY A 112 -5.35 4.67 -4.08
N LEU A 113 -5.23 5.98 -4.06
CA LEU A 113 -5.08 6.79 -2.85
C LEU A 113 -6.42 6.95 -2.13
N ASN A 114 -6.82 5.94 -1.38
CA ASN A 114 -8.03 5.98 -0.58
C ASN A 114 -7.82 6.68 0.78
N PRO A 115 -8.90 6.99 1.54
CA PRO A 115 -8.81 7.66 2.83
C PRO A 115 -7.95 6.96 3.89
N HIS A 116 -7.81 5.63 3.80
CA HIS A 116 -6.95 4.87 4.71
C HIS A 116 -5.47 5.18 4.47
N ILE A 117 -5.04 5.24 3.23
CA ILE A 117 -3.64 5.54 2.87
C ILE A 117 -3.30 7.00 3.21
N GLU A 118 -4.24 7.93 3.00
CA GLU A 118 -4.08 9.31 3.49
C GLU A 118 -3.89 9.36 5.02
N ASP A 119 -4.63 8.52 5.76
CA ASP A 119 -4.51 8.43 7.22
C ASP A 119 -3.14 7.87 7.65
N ILE A 120 -2.62 6.85 6.95
CA ILE A 120 -1.26 6.33 7.17
C ILE A 120 -0.22 7.45 6.97
N ALA A 121 -0.34 8.24 5.90
CA ALA A 121 0.57 9.36 5.66
C ALA A 121 0.50 10.41 6.79
N ARG A 122 -0.69 10.72 7.32
CA ARG A 122 -0.86 11.63 8.47
C ARG A 122 -0.23 11.08 9.74
N ARG A 123 -0.40 9.78 10.03
CA ARG A 123 0.22 9.14 11.21
C ARG A 123 1.74 9.22 11.14
N LEU A 124 2.34 8.89 10.00
CA LEU A 124 3.78 9.00 9.79
C LEU A 124 4.28 10.46 9.91
N ALA A 125 3.46 11.43 9.48
CA ALA A 125 3.82 12.83 9.65
C ALA A 125 3.77 13.27 11.12
N LEU A 126 2.87 12.74 11.95
CA LEU A 126 2.88 12.98 13.39
C LEU A 126 4.12 12.36 14.08
N ASP A 127 4.67 11.29 13.52
CA ASP A 127 5.93 10.68 13.97
C ASP A 127 7.18 11.43 13.49
N GLY A 128 7.01 12.60 12.83
CA GLY A 128 8.11 13.48 12.46
C GLY A 128 8.63 13.32 11.03
N TYR A 129 8.00 12.52 10.20
CA TYR A 129 8.38 12.35 8.80
C TYR A 129 7.64 13.33 7.89
N MET A 130 8.19 13.56 6.70
CA MET A 130 7.44 14.08 5.57
C MET A 130 6.99 12.88 4.74
N ALA A 131 5.68 12.59 4.75
CA ALA A 131 5.09 11.45 4.08
C ALA A 131 4.43 11.88 2.76
N PHE A 132 4.65 11.11 1.69
CA PHE A 132 4.01 11.31 0.40
C PHE A 132 3.36 10.02 -0.07
N ALA A 133 2.08 10.10 -0.42
CA ALA A 133 1.28 9.00 -0.93
C ALA A 133 0.81 9.33 -2.36
N PRO A 134 1.51 8.85 -3.41
CA PRO A 134 1.09 9.01 -4.80
C PRO A 134 -0.19 8.23 -5.10
N ASP A 135 -1.01 8.70 -6.05
CA ASP A 135 -2.20 8.01 -6.53
C ASP A 135 -1.98 7.45 -7.93
N ALA A 136 -1.80 6.15 -8.05
CA ALA A 136 -1.66 5.46 -9.33
C ALA A 136 -2.86 5.68 -10.27
N LEU A 137 -4.04 5.98 -9.71
CA LEU A 137 -5.25 6.26 -10.49
C LEU A 137 -5.27 7.68 -11.10
N THR A 138 -4.24 8.49 -10.91
CA THR A 138 -4.18 9.88 -11.41
C THR A 138 -4.57 10.00 -12.88
N ALA A 139 -4.05 9.12 -13.75
CA ALA A 139 -4.35 9.12 -15.19
C ALA A 139 -5.82 8.80 -15.52
N LEU A 140 -6.56 8.23 -14.56
CA LEU A 140 -7.98 7.88 -14.69
C LEU A 140 -8.88 8.78 -13.82
N GLY A 141 -8.36 9.92 -13.34
CA GLY A 141 -9.10 10.89 -12.54
C GLY A 141 -8.94 10.75 -11.04
N GLY A 142 -8.10 9.82 -10.57
CA GLY A 142 -7.82 9.56 -9.15
C GLY A 142 -8.80 8.61 -8.49
N TYR A 143 -8.69 8.48 -7.17
CA TYR A 143 -9.56 7.59 -6.38
C TYR A 143 -11.05 8.00 -6.52
N PRO A 144 -11.93 7.11 -6.99
CA PRO A 144 -13.32 7.48 -7.34
C PRO A 144 -14.28 7.52 -6.14
N GLY A 145 -13.80 7.36 -4.91
CA GLY A 145 -14.65 7.33 -3.70
C GLY A 145 -15.40 6.01 -3.48
N ASP A 146 -15.13 4.98 -4.28
CA ASP A 146 -15.75 3.65 -4.21
C ASP A 146 -14.69 2.58 -4.48
N GLU A 147 -14.58 1.61 -3.58
CA GLU A 147 -13.52 0.60 -3.60
C GLU A 147 -13.61 -0.35 -4.82
N ASP A 148 -14.84 -0.71 -5.25
CA ASP A 148 -15.04 -1.60 -6.40
C ASP A 148 -14.71 -0.91 -7.71
N LYS A 149 -15.11 0.36 -7.84
CA LYS A 149 -14.76 1.21 -9.00
C LYS A 149 -13.26 1.44 -9.05
N ALA A 150 -12.65 1.72 -7.90
CA ALA A 150 -11.21 1.93 -7.78
C ALA A 150 -10.42 0.70 -8.22
N ARG A 151 -10.80 -0.50 -7.77
CA ARG A 151 -10.18 -1.77 -8.17
C ARG A 151 -10.36 -2.05 -9.66
N THR A 152 -11.54 -1.78 -10.21
CA THR A 152 -11.82 -1.93 -11.64
C THR A 152 -10.96 -0.97 -12.48
N ALA A 153 -10.81 0.28 -12.04
CA ALA A 153 -9.93 1.25 -12.68
C ALA A 153 -8.46 0.84 -12.57
N PHE A 154 -8.03 0.37 -11.40
CA PHE A 154 -6.65 -0.05 -11.18
C PHE A 154 -6.23 -1.22 -12.09
N ALA A 155 -7.13 -2.16 -12.36
CA ALA A 155 -6.90 -3.28 -13.28
C ALA A 155 -6.64 -2.84 -14.74
N GLN A 156 -6.99 -1.61 -15.11
CA GLN A 156 -6.78 -1.06 -16.46
C GLN A 156 -5.43 -0.35 -16.62
N LEU A 157 -4.69 -0.16 -15.52
CA LEU A 157 -3.44 0.59 -15.54
C LEU A 157 -2.31 -0.20 -16.20
N ASP A 158 -1.48 0.52 -16.96
CA ASP A 158 -0.19 0.01 -17.44
C ASP A 158 0.79 -0.10 -16.28
N GLN A 159 1.05 -1.32 -15.86
CA GLN A 159 1.88 -1.61 -14.70
C GLN A 159 3.35 -1.18 -14.89
N ALA A 160 3.85 -1.12 -16.13
CA ALA A 160 5.19 -0.62 -16.38
C ALA A 160 5.27 0.89 -16.13
N LYS A 161 4.29 1.65 -16.63
CA LYS A 161 4.19 3.10 -16.38
C LYS A 161 4.01 3.42 -14.90
N ILE A 162 3.16 2.67 -14.19
CA ILE A 162 2.95 2.88 -12.76
C ILE A 162 4.23 2.66 -11.95
N ARG A 163 5.06 1.69 -12.31
CA ARG A 163 6.37 1.51 -11.67
C ARG A 163 7.27 2.74 -11.83
N GLU A 164 7.28 3.33 -13.02
CA GLU A 164 8.04 4.57 -13.27
C GLU A 164 7.42 5.77 -12.55
N ASP A 165 6.09 5.83 -12.39
CA ASP A 165 5.40 6.86 -11.61
C ASP A 165 5.81 6.83 -10.14
N PHE A 166 5.86 5.64 -9.53
CA PHE A 166 6.33 5.50 -8.13
C PHE A 166 7.81 5.77 -7.98
N LEU A 167 8.62 5.37 -8.97
CA LEU A 167 10.06 5.69 -8.98
C LEU A 167 10.30 7.21 -9.08
N ALA A 168 9.61 7.89 -9.99
CA ALA A 168 9.66 9.34 -10.12
C ALA A 168 9.20 10.05 -8.83
N SER A 169 8.13 9.54 -8.21
CA SER A 169 7.63 10.05 -6.93
C SER A 169 8.65 9.93 -5.81
N ALA A 170 9.33 8.79 -5.72
CA ALA A 170 10.38 8.56 -4.74
C ALA A 170 11.56 9.52 -4.95
N GLN A 171 12.04 9.63 -6.18
CA GLN A 171 13.14 10.53 -6.54
C GLN A 171 12.78 12.00 -6.28
N TRP A 172 11.58 12.42 -6.65
CA TRP A 172 11.08 13.77 -6.38
C TRP A 172 11.01 14.04 -4.87
N LEU A 173 10.48 13.11 -4.07
CA LEU A 173 10.37 13.26 -2.63
C LEU A 173 11.74 13.40 -1.96
N GLN A 174 12.71 12.59 -2.38
CA GLN A 174 14.06 12.59 -1.86
C GLN A 174 14.81 13.88 -2.23
N ALA A 175 14.60 14.40 -3.43
CA ALA A 175 15.28 15.59 -3.95
C ALA A 175 14.68 16.93 -3.48
N ARG A 176 13.60 16.92 -2.71
CA ARG A 176 12.97 18.13 -2.20
C ARG A 176 13.93 18.94 -1.32
N ALA A 177 13.84 20.26 -1.39
CA ALA A 177 14.67 21.17 -0.58
C ALA A 177 14.43 21.01 0.94
N ASP A 178 13.20 20.59 1.34
CA ASP A 178 12.80 20.32 2.72
C ASP A 178 12.99 18.84 3.12
N SER A 179 13.65 18.03 2.28
CA SER A 179 14.10 16.67 2.60
C SER A 179 15.55 16.69 3.11
N ASN A 180 15.87 15.84 4.10
CA ASN A 180 17.24 15.59 4.53
C ASN A 180 17.96 14.51 3.69
N GLY A 181 17.35 14.06 2.60
CA GLY A 181 17.87 13.02 1.71
C GLY A 181 17.67 11.58 2.19
N LYS A 182 17.27 11.37 3.45
CA LYS A 182 16.97 10.03 3.98
C LYS A 182 15.52 9.69 3.67
N MET A 183 15.32 8.57 2.98
CA MET A 183 13.99 8.12 2.56
C MET A 183 13.77 6.66 2.87
N GLY A 184 12.58 6.35 3.40
CA GLY A 184 12.02 5.01 3.49
C GLY A 184 10.80 4.85 2.59
N THR A 185 10.36 3.62 2.41
CA THR A 185 9.08 3.30 1.75
C THR A 185 8.29 2.30 2.58
N VAL A 186 6.98 2.46 2.61
CA VAL A 186 6.03 1.49 3.17
C VAL A 186 4.94 1.26 2.15
N GLY A 187 4.52 0.01 1.98
CA GLY A 187 3.47 -0.30 1.02
C GLY A 187 2.68 -1.54 1.41
N PHE A 188 1.42 -1.59 0.97
CA PHE A 188 0.44 -2.58 1.36
C PHE A 188 -0.10 -3.33 0.14
N CYS A 189 -0.18 -4.65 0.17
CA CYS A 189 -0.63 -5.50 -0.94
C CYS A 189 0.18 -5.21 -2.22
N TYR A 190 -0.46 -4.64 -3.25
CA TYR A 190 0.24 -4.13 -4.44
C TYR A 190 1.40 -3.21 -4.05
N GLY A 191 1.15 -2.29 -3.12
CA GLY A 191 2.18 -1.38 -2.60
C GLY A 191 3.30 -2.08 -1.84
N GLY A 192 3.04 -3.23 -1.23
CA GLY A 192 4.10 -4.08 -0.66
C GLY A 192 5.04 -4.59 -1.74
N GLY A 193 4.48 -5.06 -2.87
CA GLY A 193 5.27 -5.41 -4.06
C GLY A 193 6.04 -4.22 -4.64
N MET A 194 5.44 -3.03 -4.62
CA MET A 194 6.09 -1.80 -5.06
C MET A 194 7.23 -1.38 -4.11
N ALA A 195 7.07 -1.54 -2.79
CA ALA A 195 8.14 -1.28 -1.82
C ALA A 195 9.34 -2.21 -2.04
N HIS A 196 9.09 -3.49 -2.32
CA HIS A 196 10.13 -4.42 -2.76
C HIS A 196 10.79 -3.98 -4.07
N PHE A 197 10.00 -3.61 -5.08
CA PHE A 197 10.53 -3.12 -6.37
C PHE A 197 11.43 -1.89 -6.16
N LEU A 198 10.99 -0.90 -5.40
CA LEU A 198 11.76 0.31 -5.11
C LEU A 198 13.08 0.00 -4.38
N SER A 199 13.10 -1.00 -3.49
CA SER A 199 14.33 -1.44 -2.81
C SER A 199 15.39 -1.99 -3.79
N THR A 200 14.98 -2.47 -4.95
CA THR A 200 15.89 -2.93 -6.01
C THR A 200 16.31 -1.82 -6.99
N ARG A 201 15.64 -0.66 -6.95
CA ARG A 201 15.83 0.44 -7.92
C ARG A 201 16.47 1.69 -7.30
N LEU A 202 16.36 1.86 -5.99
CA LEU A 202 16.81 3.05 -5.25
C LEU A 202 17.97 2.69 -4.31
N PRO A 203 19.22 2.82 -4.75
CA PRO A 203 20.38 2.42 -3.94
C PRO A 203 20.56 3.26 -2.68
N GLY A 204 19.96 4.48 -2.64
CA GLY A 204 19.97 5.39 -1.48
C GLY A 204 18.81 5.20 -0.51
N LEU A 205 17.93 4.21 -0.75
CA LEU A 205 16.80 3.93 0.15
C LEU A 205 17.32 3.47 1.52
N GLN A 206 16.78 4.05 2.60
CA GLN A 206 17.24 3.76 3.96
C GLN A 206 16.48 2.60 4.61
N ALA A 207 15.25 2.34 4.19
CA ALA A 207 14.44 1.21 4.64
C ALA A 207 13.28 0.95 3.67
N ALA A 208 12.86 -0.32 3.55
CA ALA A 208 11.61 -0.67 2.90
C ALA A 208 10.78 -1.57 3.80
N VAL A 209 9.49 -1.27 3.91
CA VAL A 209 8.53 -1.98 4.76
C VAL A 209 7.38 -2.51 3.89
N PRO A 210 7.56 -3.66 3.22
CA PRO A 210 6.52 -4.30 2.45
C PRO A 210 5.56 -5.10 3.32
N PHE A 211 4.25 -4.84 3.19
CA PHE A 211 3.18 -5.62 3.78
C PHE A 211 2.53 -6.51 2.72
N TYR A 212 2.54 -7.82 2.93
CA TYR A 212 1.85 -8.86 2.12
C TYR A 212 1.88 -8.60 0.60
N GLY A 213 3.05 -8.19 0.07
CA GLY A 213 3.27 -7.88 -1.34
C GLY A 213 4.06 -8.93 -2.09
N ASN A 214 3.91 -8.97 -3.41
CA ASN A 214 4.70 -9.84 -4.26
C ASN A 214 6.20 -9.53 -4.17
N HIS A 215 7.02 -10.58 -4.16
CA HIS A 215 8.46 -10.45 -4.19
C HIS A 215 8.96 -10.15 -5.61
N PRO A 216 10.08 -9.41 -5.76
CA PRO A 216 10.79 -9.31 -7.04
C PRO A 216 11.34 -10.69 -7.47
N PRO A 217 11.74 -10.83 -8.73
CA PRO A 217 12.53 -12.00 -9.14
C PRO A 217 13.75 -12.22 -8.23
N ALA A 218 14.05 -13.45 -7.86
CA ALA A 218 15.18 -13.79 -6.97
C ALA A 218 16.52 -13.20 -7.46
N ALA A 219 16.72 -13.13 -8.79
CA ALA A 219 17.90 -12.50 -9.40
C ALA A 219 18.07 -11.01 -9.05
N ASP A 220 17.00 -10.32 -8.63
CA ASP A 220 17.06 -8.91 -8.24
C ASP A 220 17.47 -8.70 -6.78
N ALA A 221 17.54 -9.75 -5.96
CA ALA A 221 17.94 -9.66 -4.55
C ALA A 221 19.32 -9.01 -4.37
N VAL A 222 20.26 -9.21 -5.29
CA VAL A 222 21.60 -8.58 -5.26
C VAL A 222 21.56 -7.06 -5.34
N LYS A 223 20.47 -6.49 -5.82
CA LYS A 223 20.25 -5.04 -5.92
C LYS A 223 19.73 -4.42 -4.63
N VAL A 224 19.20 -5.23 -3.72
CA VAL A 224 18.65 -4.75 -2.44
C VAL A 224 19.81 -4.32 -1.55
N LYS A 225 19.81 -3.03 -1.15
CA LYS A 225 20.81 -2.44 -0.25
C LYS A 225 20.19 -1.93 1.03
N ALA A 226 18.92 -1.51 0.97
CA ALA A 226 18.17 -1.07 2.13
C ALA A 226 17.77 -2.25 3.02
N PRO A 227 17.76 -2.10 4.34
CA PRO A 227 17.13 -3.06 5.25
C PRO A 227 15.64 -3.22 4.89
N LEU A 228 15.16 -4.47 4.95
CA LEU A 228 13.77 -4.81 4.72
C LEU A 228 13.11 -5.22 6.05
N LEU A 229 11.92 -4.69 6.33
CA LEU A 229 11.03 -5.21 7.37
C LEU A 229 9.77 -5.75 6.68
N ILE A 230 9.70 -7.06 6.52
CA ILE A 230 8.71 -7.74 5.68
C ILE A 230 7.59 -8.28 6.58
N HIS A 231 6.36 -7.91 6.27
CA HIS A 231 5.18 -8.37 6.99
C HIS A 231 4.36 -9.32 6.12
N PHE A 232 4.15 -10.54 6.59
CA PHE A 232 3.33 -11.56 5.95
C PHE A 232 1.98 -11.70 6.61
N ALA A 233 0.94 -11.99 5.82
CA ALA A 233 -0.29 -12.59 6.29
C ALA A 233 -0.08 -14.10 6.38
N GLY A 234 -0.30 -14.69 7.56
CA GLY A 234 0.08 -16.08 7.84
C GLY A 234 -0.57 -17.12 6.92
N VAL A 235 -1.78 -16.84 6.43
CA VAL A 235 -2.55 -17.73 5.54
C VAL A 235 -2.59 -17.30 4.07
N ASP A 236 -1.75 -16.36 3.64
CA ASP A 236 -1.64 -15.94 2.24
C ASP A 236 -0.70 -16.87 1.46
N GLU A 237 -1.22 -18.03 1.02
CA GLU A 237 -0.44 -19.00 0.25
C GLU A 237 0.15 -18.40 -1.02
N ARG A 238 -0.55 -17.46 -1.67
CA ARG A 238 -0.13 -16.82 -2.92
C ARG A 238 1.20 -16.05 -2.78
N ILE A 239 1.37 -15.34 -1.67
CA ILE A 239 2.59 -14.58 -1.38
C ILE A 239 3.63 -15.47 -0.71
N ASN A 240 3.20 -16.27 0.28
CA ASN A 240 4.10 -17.03 1.13
C ASN A 240 4.79 -18.18 0.36
N ALA A 241 4.16 -18.77 -0.66
CA ALA A 241 4.75 -19.82 -1.48
C ALA A 241 6.03 -19.38 -2.24
N ALA A 242 6.15 -18.10 -2.59
CA ALA A 242 7.32 -17.56 -3.28
C ALA A 242 8.45 -17.15 -2.32
N TRP A 243 8.17 -17.02 -1.03
CA TRP A 243 9.11 -16.51 -0.02
C TRP A 243 10.41 -17.32 0.09
N PRO A 244 10.40 -18.68 0.20
CA PRO A 244 11.65 -19.45 0.39
C PRO A 244 12.69 -19.20 -0.68
N SER A 245 12.25 -19.03 -1.94
CA SER A 245 13.16 -18.75 -3.06
C SER A 245 13.76 -17.34 -2.97
N TYR A 246 12.95 -16.35 -2.63
CA TYR A 246 13.41 -14.97 -2.51
C TYR A 246 14.27 -14.78 -1.25
N GLU A 247 13.91 -15.42 -0.14
CA GLU A 247 14.71 -15.43 1.09
C GLU A 247 16.11 -15.99 0.86
N ALA A 248 16.21 -17.15 0.19
CA ALA A 248 17.50 -17.75 -0.15
C ALA A 248 18.38 -16.78 -0.97
N ALA A 249 17.77 -16.04 -1.92
CA ALA A 249 18.47 -15.05 -2.72
C ALA A 249 18.91 -13.82 -1.91
N LEU A 250 18.08 -13.34 -0.97
CA LEU A 250 18.45 -12.25 -0.05
C LEU A 250 19.61 -12.66 0.84
N LYS A 251 19.59 -13.88 1.41
CA LYS A 251 20.71 -14.44 2.21
C LYS A 251 21.99 -14.51 1.39
N ALA A 252 21.91 -15.04 0.18
CA ALA A 252 23.08 -15.13 -0.72
C ALA A 252 23.64 -13.75 -1.12
N ALA A 253 22.77 -12.73 -1.22
CA ALA A 253 23.15 -11.35 -1.51
C ALA A 253 23.68 -10.59 -0.28
N GLY A 254 23.63 -11.17 0.93
CA GLY A 254 23.98 -10.51 2.19
C GLY A 254 23.04 -9.35 2.54
N ALA A 255 21.78 -9.40 2.09
CA ALA A 255 20.79 -8.37 2.39
C ALA A 255 20.34 -8.43 3.85
N HIS A 256 20.14 -7.27 4.46
CA HIS A 256 19.57 -7.17 5.81
C HIS A 256 18.06 -7.19 5.75
N TYR A 257 17.43 -8.15 6.41
CA TYR A 257 15.98 -8.21 6.49
C TYR A 257 15.52 -8.81 7.83
N THR A 258 14.29 -8.45 8.20
CA THR A 258 13.50 -9.07 9.26
C THR A 258 12.14 -9.41 8.69
N GLU A 259 11.64 -10.61 9.00
CA GLU A 259 10.30 -11.03 8.62
C GLU A 259 9.41 -11.20 9.84
N LEU A 260 8.14 -10.85 9.71
CA LEU A 260 7.09 -11.01 10.71
C LEU A 260 5.85 -11.60 10.03
N SER A 261 5.23 -12.61 10.65
CA SER A 261 3.99 -13.23 10.16
C SER A 261 2.90 -13.12 11.22
N TYR A 262 1.66 -12.84 10.79
CA TYR A 262 0.49 -12.61 11.66
C TYR A 262 -0.69 -13.50 11.27
#